data_41b8b28853fa442ee760acfff2f2b4f5
#
_entry.id   41b8b28853fa442ee760acfff2f2b4f5
#
_cell.length_a   1.000
_cell.length_b   1.000
_cell.length_c   1.000
_cell.angle_alpha   90.00
_cell.angle_beta   90.00
_cell.angle_gamma   90.00
#
_symmetry.space_group_name_H-M   'P 1'
#
loop_
_entity.id
_entity.type
_entity.pdbx_description
1 polymer ?
#
loop_
_entity_poly.entity_id
_entity_poly.type
_entity_poly.pdbx_seq_one_letter_code
_entity_poly.pdbx_strand_id
1 'polypeptide(L)'
;MTRVLLVGYDPSTVDFSDPALPPGMTAEKIHAGIAHALRQMRDRGWEADDCLIRPDDTATPIIERKLASATYDCVVIGAGVRLPPKHLVMFEIVLNAVHKGAPGAAIAFNTTPMDSADAAARWLNK
;
A
#
# COMPACT_ATOMS: atom_id res chain seq x y z
N MET A 1 -12.87 -14.59 -7.09
CA MET A 1 -12.90 -13.66 -5.95
C MET A 1 -11.85 -12.58 -6.15
N THR A 2 -12.26 -11.35 -6.11
CA THR A 2 -11.34 -10.22 -6.25
C THR A 2 -10.47 -10.10 -4.99
N ARG A 3 -9.18 -9.94 -5.18
CA ARG A 3 -8.20 -9.81 -4.10
C ARG A 3 -7.36 -8.55 -4.30
N VAL A 4 -7.28 -7.73 -3.26
CA VAL A 4 -6.56 -6.45 -3.28
C VAL A 4 -5.46 -6.48 -2.23
N LEU A 5 -4.29 -5.95 -2.58
CA LEU A 5 -3.16 -5.79 -1.67
C LEU A 5 -2.94 -4.30 -1.41
N LEU A 6 -2.79 -3.92 -0.15
CA LEU A 6 -2.39 -2.58 0.24
C LEU A 6 -0.93 -2.60 0.69
N VAL A 7 -0.07 -1.89 -0.03
CA VAL A 7 1.36 -1.78 0.29
C VAL A 7 1.61 -0.44 0.97
N GLY A 8 2.22 -0.47 2.13
CA GLY A 8 2.57 0.73 2.87
C GLY A 8 3.74 0.49 3.81
N TYR A 9 4.26 1.55 4.41
CA TYR A 9 5.32 1.40 5.38
C TYR A 9 4.78 0.84 6.70
N ASP A 10 5.59 -0.02 7.32
CA ASP A 10 5.37 -0.39 8.71
C ASP A 10 5.36 0.91 9.54
N PRO A 11 4.27 1.21 10.26
CA PRO A 11 4.18 2.46 11.01
C PRO A 11 5.32 2.71 12.00
N SER A 12 5.96 1.65 12.49
CA SER A 12 7.11 1.76 13.40
C SER A 12 8.36 2.32 12.72
N THR A 13 8.39 2.35 11.38
CA THR A 13 9.54 2.83 10.61
C THR A 13 9.33 4.23 10.02
N VAL A 14 8.18 4.84 10.25
CA VAL A 14 7.85 6.17 9.72
C VAL A 14 8.58 7.25 10.52
N ASP A 15 9.17 8.21 9.79
CA ASP A 15 9.80 9.39 10.40
C ASP A 15 8.72 10.46 10.63
N PHE A 16 8.23 10.54 11.86
CA PHE A 16 7.16 11.48 12.21
C PHE A 16 7.64 12.93 12.31
N SER A 17 8.95 13.17 12.18
CA SER A 17 9.49 14.53 12.10
C SER A 17 9.48 15.09 10.68
N ASP A 18 9.13 14.27 9.69
CA ASP A 18 9.10 14.68 8.28
C ASP A 18 7.99 15.71 8.05
N PRO A 19 8.34 16.93 7.56
CA PRO A 19 7.32 17.95 7.31
C PRO A 19 6.34 17.59 6.19
N ALA A 20 6.64 16.58 5.37
CA ALA A 20 5.72 16.09 4.34
C ALA A 20 4.55 15.30 4.92
N LEU A 21 4.64 14.88 6.19
CA LEU A 21 3.53 14.19 6.85
C LEU A 21 2.47 15.17 7.34
N PRO A 22 1.18 14.75 7.34
CA PRO A 22 0.12 15.57 7.93
C PRO A 22 0.37 15.83 9.41
N PRO A 23 0.01 17.03 9.92
CA PRO A 23 0.16 17.34 11.35
C PRO A 23 -0.60 16.34 12.23
N GLY A 24 0.00 15.96 13.34
CA GLY A 24 -0.63 15.07 14.31
C GLY A 24 -0.65 13.60 13.93
N MET A 25 0.08 13.21 12.88
CA MET A 25 0.17 11.81 12.48
C MET A 25 0.93 10.99 13.52
N THR A 26 0.40 9.80 13.85
CA THR A 26 1.03 8.85 14.78
C THR A 26 1.00 7.44 14.20
N ALA A 27 1.82 6.54 14.76
CA ALA A 27 1.82 5.14 14.35
C ALA A 27 0.44 4.50 14.57
N GLU A 28 -0.23 4.82 15.67
CA GLU A 28 -1.56 4.28 15.97
C GLU A 28 -2.60 4.72 14.94
N LYS A 29 -2.53 5.98 14.49
CA LYS A 29 -3.44 6.49 13.45
C LYS A 29 -3.20 5.79 12.12
N ILE A 30 -1.93 5.52 11.78
CA ILE A 30 -1.61 4.79 10.54
C ILE A 30 -2.12 3.36 10.63
N HIS A 31 -1.90 2.67 11.75
CA HIS A 31 -2.43 1.30 11.94
C HIS A 31 -3.96 1.29 11.84
N ALA A 32 -4.63 2.24 12.48
CA ALA A 32 -6.09 2.34 12.43
C ALA A 32 -6.57 2.59 11.00
N GLY A 33 -5.87 3.43 10.25
CA GLY A 33 -6.21 3.72 8.86
C GLY A 33 -6.07 2.50 7.96
N ILE A 34 -5.01 1.71 8.14
CA ILE A 34 -4.80 0.46 7.39
C ILE A 34 -5.92 -0.52 7.71
N ALA A 35 -6.24 -0.72 8.98
CA ALA A 35 -7.32 -1.62 9.39
C ALA A 35 -8.66 -1.18 8.79
N HIS A 36 -8.93 0.11 8.77
CA HIS A 36 -10.14 0.68 8.18
C HIS A 36 -10.19 0.42 6.67
N ALA A 37 -9.07 0.61 5.98
CA ALA A 37 -8.98 0.37 4.55
C ALA A 37 -9.30 -1.09 4.22
N LEU A 38 -8.73 -2.04 4.96
CA LEU A 38 -8.98 -3.45 4.75
C LEU A 38 -10.44 -3.81 5.01
N ARG A 39 -11.06 -3.24 6.05
CA ARG A 39 -12.49 -3.45 6.32
C ARG A 39 -13.35 -2.94 5.17
N GLN A 40 -13.07 -1.75 4.65
CA GLN A 40 -13.83 -1.19 3.52
C GLN A 40 -13.74 -2.07 2.29
N MET A 41 -12.56 -2.64 2.01
CA MET A 41 -12.37 -3.55 0.89
C MET A 41 -13.17 -4.83 1.09
N ARG A 42 -13.13 -5.40 2.30
CA ARG A 42 -13.89 -6.62 2.63
C ARG A 42 -15.39 -6.38 2.59
N ASP A 43 -15.84 -5.20 2.99
CA ASP A 43 -17.26 -4.82 2.92
C ASP A 43 -17.75 -4.74 1.48
N ARG A 44 -16.87 -4.53 0.50
CA ARG A 44 -17.21 -4.58 -0.92
C ARG A 44 -17.19 -6.00 -1.50
N GLY A 45 -16.95 -7.01 -0.66
CA GLY A 45 -16.90 -8.41 -1.08
C GLY A 45 -15.55 -8.86 -1.60
N TRP A 46 -14.50 -8.06 -1.42
CA TRP A 46 -13.14 -8.43 -1.83
C TRP A 46 -12.39 -9.12 -0.71
N GLU A 47 -11.39 -9.93 -1.09
CA GLU A 47 -10.35 -10.33 -0.17
C GLU A 47 -9.31 -9.21 -0.13
N ALA A 48 -8.79 -8.91 1.04
CA ALA A 48 -7.87 -7.81 1.21
C ALA A 48 -6.77 -8.17 2.20
N ASP A 49 -5.54 -7.89 1.80
CA ASP A 49 -4.35 -8.10 2.61
C ASP A 49 -3.52 -6.82 2.63
N ASP A 50 -2.67 -6.67 3.63
CA ASP A 50 -1.66 -5.63 3.63
C ASP A 50 -0.27 -6.22 3.43
N CYS A 51 0.66 -5.37 3.00
CA CYS A 51 2.08 -5.68 2.91
C CYS A 51 2.82 -4.50 3.49
N LEU A 52 3.28 -4.65 4.73
CA LEU A 52 3.99 -3.57 5.41
C LEU A 52 5.48 -3.72 5.19
N ILE A 53 6.11 -2.68 4.67
CA ILE A 53 7.53 -2.69 4.29
C ILE A 53 8.31 -1.67 5.12
N ARG A 54 9.62 -1.83 5.11
CA ARG A 54 10.54 -0.87 5.72
C ARG A 54 11.21 -0.06 4.60
N PRO A 55 11.64 1.18 4.87
CA PRO A 55 12.29 2.01 3.84
C PRO A 55 13.77 1.64 3.67
N ASP A 56 14.03 0.38 3.38
CA ASP A 56 15.37 -0.17 3.21
C ASP A 56 15.37 -1.31 2.18
N ASP A 57 16.47 -2.04 2.07
CA ASP A 57 16.64 -3.11 1.09
C ASP A 57 15.80 -4.37 1.41
N THR A 58 15.13 -4.43 2.55
CA THR A 58 14.23 -5.54 2.86
C THR A 58 12.87 -5.41 2.16
N ALA A 59 12.56 -4.24 1.62
CA ALA A 59 11.26 -3.99 0.98
C ALA A 59 11.00 -4.92 -0.21
N THR A 60 11.97 -5.05 -1.12
CA THR A 60 11.81 -5.87 -2.31
C THR A 60 11.51 -7.34 -1.99
N PRO A 61 12.32 -8.05 -1.17
CA PRO A 61 12.01 -9.45 -0.86
C PRO A 61 10.69 -9.63 -0.12
N ILE A 62 10.28 -8.66 0.72
CA ILE A 62 8.99 -8.73 1.40
C ILE A 62 7.86 -8.65 0.39
N ILE A 63 7.92 -7.71 -0.55
CA ILE A 63 6.91 -7.57 -1.60
C ILE A 63 6.86 -8.81 -2.49
N GLU A 64 8.03 -9.29 -2.93
CA GLU A 64 8.11 -10.47 -3.80
C GLU A 64 7.46 -11.69 -3.13
N ARG A 65 7.75 -11.90 -1.86
CA ARG A 65 7.18 -13.03 -1.12
C ARG A 65 5.67 -12.90 -0.99
N LYS A 66 5.17 -11.69 -0.72
CA LYS A 66 3.73 -11.45 -0.59
C LYS A 66 3.02 -11.69 -1.91
N LEU A 67 3.57 -11.20 -3.01
CA LEU A 67 2.97 -11.37 -4.33
C LEU A 67 3.03 -12.81 -4.83
N ALA A 68 4.00 -13.61 -4.36
CA ALA A 68 4.07 -15.03 -4.66
C ALA A 68 3.05 -15.85 -3.86
N SER A 69 2.53 -15.33 -2.77
CA SER A 69 1.63 -16.07 -1.87
C SER A 69 0.18 -16.14 -2.37
N ALA A 70 -0.22 -15.27 -3.28
CA ALA A 70 -1.59 -15.21 -3.81
C ALA A 70 -1.61 -14.42 -5.11
N THR A 71 -2.67 -14.57 -5.89
CA THR A 71 -2.89 -13.78 -7.10
C THR A 71 -3.72 -12.55 -6.72
N TYR A 72 -3.17 -11.36 -6.95
CA TYR A 72 -3.85 -10.10 -6.68
C TYR A 72 -4.37 -9.48 -7.95
N ASP A 73 -5.58 -8.92 -7.88
CA ASP A 73 -6.22 -8.22 -8.99
C ASP A 73 -5.87 -6.74 -9.02
N CYS A 74 -5.56 -6.18 -7.87
CA CYS A 74 -5.14 -4.80 -7.73
C CYS A 74 -4.17 -4.66 -6.55
N VAL A 75 -3.15 -3.83 -6.73
CA VAL A 75 -2.23 -3.45 -5.67
C VAL A 75 -2.34 -1.95 -5.47
N VAL A 76 -2.72 -1.53 -4.26
CA VAL A 76 -2.79 -0.12 -3.87
C VAL A 76 -1.49 0.24 -3.16
N ILE A 77 -0.77 1.23 -3.67
CA ILE A 77 0.45 1.73 -3.04
C ILE A 77 0.09 2.97 -2.22
N GLY A 78 0.43 2.93 -0.94
CA GLY A 78 0.07 3.98 0.00
C GLY A 78 0.76 5.31 -0.25
N ALA A 79 0.07 6.39 0.07
CA ALA A 79 0.56 7.75 -0.12
C ALA A 79 1.88 8.01 0.63
N GLY A 80 2.07 7.36 1.80
CA GLY A 80 3.31 7.50 2.57
C GLY A 80 4.55 6.99 1.83
N VAL A 81 4.39 6.03 0.92
CA VAL A 81 5.49 5.54 0.08
C VAL A 81 5.78 6.52 -1.05
N ARG A 82 4.76 7.18 -1.57
CA ARG A 82 4.83 7.98 -2.81
C ARG A 82 5.07 9.46 -2.57
N LEU A 83 4.39 10.08 -1.58
CA LEU A 83 4.36 11.53 -1.45
C LEU A 83 5.61 12.18 -0.86
N PRO A 84 6.28 11.64 0.19
CA PRO A 84 7.47 12.29 0.71
C PRO A 84 8.59 12.29 -0.35
N PRO A 85 9.14 13.47 -0.71
CA PRO A 85 10.16 13.56 -1.77
C PRO A 85 11.39 12.67 -1.52
N LYS A 86 11.78 12.50 -0.25
CA LYS A 86 12.94 11.65 0.10
C LYS A 86 12.72 10.17 -0.22
N HIS A 87 11.46 9.77 -0.49
CA HIS A 87 11.11 8.38 -0.79
C HIS A 87 10.95 8.11 -2.29
N LEU A 88 11.38 9.03 -3.16
CA LEU A 88 11.20 8.83 -4.60
C LEU A 88 11.80 7.52 -5.08
N VAL A 89 13.06 7.23 -4.71
CA VAL A 89 13.74 6.00 -5.14
C VAL A 89 13.04 4.77 -4.53
N MET A 90 12.65 4.85 -3.27
CA MET A 90 11.91 3.76 -2.63
C MET A 90 10.56 3.52 -3.32
N PHE A 91 9.88 4.58 -3.74
CA PHE A 91 8.65 4.44 -4.51
C PHE A 91 8.89 3.70 -5.83
N GLU A 92 9.98 4.04 -6.54
CA GLU A 92 10.33 3.34 -7.78
C GLU A 92 10.64 1.86 -7.51
N ILE A 93 11.35 1.56 -6.42
CA ILE A 93 11.65 0.17 -6.03
C ILE A 93 10.36 -0.60 -5.79
N VAL A 94 9.43 -0.03 -5.03
CA VAL A 94 8.13 -0.65 -4.74
C VAL A 94 7.34 -0.87 -6.02
N LEU A 95 7.24 0.16 -6.85
CA LEU A 95 6.48 0.09 -8.10
C LEU A 95 7.03 -0.99 -9.03
N ASN A 96 8.35 -1.07 -9.17
CA ASN A 96 8.97 -2.07 -10.03
C ASN A 96 8.83 -3.48 -9.46
N ALA A 97 8.93 -3.65 -8.15
CA ALA A 97 8.71 -4.95 -7.51
C ALA A 97 7.29 -5.45 -7.75
N VAL A 98 6.30 -4.56 -7.63
CA VAL A 98 4.89 -4.90 -7.89
C VAL A 98 4.68 -5.22 -9.36
N HIS A 99 5.25 -4.43 -10.26
CA HIS A 99 5.13 -4.64 -11.70
C HIS A 99 5.67 -6.00 -12.11
N LYS A 100 6.82 -6.40 -11.57
CA LYS A 100 7.43 -7.68 -11.87
C LYS A 100 6.71 -8.85 -11.21
N GLY A 101 6.29 -8.68 -9.95
CA GLY A 101 5.72 -9.78 -9.17
C GLY A 101 4.24 -10.04 -9.45
N ALA A 102 3.52 -9.05 -9.94
CA ALA A 102 2.09 -9.15 -10.25
C ALA A 102 1.77 -8.44 -11.56
N PRO A 103 2.28 -8.93 -12.69
CA PRO A 103 2.14 -8.22 -13.97
C PRO A 103 0.69 -8.12 -14.45
N GLY A 104 -0.19 -8.99 -13.96
CA GLY A 104 -1.61 -8.93 -14.31
C GLY A 104 -2.46 -8.05 -13.38
N ALA A 105 -1.88 -7.54 -12.30
CA ALA A 105 -2.63 -6.71 -11.36
C ALA A 105 -2.66 -5.25 -11.82
N ALA A 106 -3.80 -4.58 -11.58
CA ALA A 106 -3.85 -3.14 -11.69
C ALA A 106 -3.07 -2.50 -10.54
N ILE A 107 -2.46 -1.35 -10.78
CA ILE A 107 -1.76 -0.58 -9.75
C ILE A 107 -2.56 0.69 -9.48
N ALA A 108 -2.87 0.95 -8.22
CA ALA A 108 -3.62 2.13 -7.81
C ALA A 108 -2.87 2.87 -6.71
N PHE A 109 -3.16 4.15 -6.57
CA PHE A 109 -2.57 4.99 -5.53
C PHE A 109 -3.68 5.61 -4.71
N ASN A 110 -3.56 5.54 -3.39
CA ASN A 110 -4.46 6.27 -2.51
C ASN A 110 -3.88 7.66 -2.21
N THR A 111 -4.69 8.53 -1.63
CA THR A 111 -4.24 9.82 -1.09
C THR A 111 -4.13 9.77 0.44
N THR A 112 -4.93 8.92 1.05
CA THR A 112 -4.89 8.57 2.47
C THR A 112 -5.34 7.11 2.59
N PRO A 113 -5.13 6.43 3.73
CA PRO A 113 -5.69 5.09 3.91
C PRO A 113 -7.21 5.03 3.72
N MET A 114 -7.90 6.13 3.99
CA MET A 114 -9.36 6.19 3.96
C MET A 114 -9.95 6.04 2.55
N ASP A 115 -9.20 6.37 1.49
CA ASP A 115 -9.67 6.25 0.11
C ASP A 115 -9.05 5.05 -0.64
N SER A 116 -8.44 4.12 0.08
CA SER A 116 -7.78 2.96 -0.53
C SER A 116 -8.75 2.07 -1.32
N ALA A 117 -9.93 1.80 -0.77
CA ALA A 117 -10.94 0.99 -1.47
C ALA A 117 -11.44 1.70 -2.74
N ASP A 118 -11.63 3.02 -2.68
CA ASP A 118 -12.02 3.81 -3.85
C ASP A 118 -10.93 3.80 -4.91
N ALA A 119 -9.66 3.87 -4.50
CA ALA A 119 -8.52 3.80 -5.42
C ALA A 119 -8.53 2.49 -6.20
N ALA A 120 -8.71 1.36 -5.52
CA ALA A 120 -8.79 0.05 -6.17
C ALA A 120 -10.01 -0.04 -7.09
N ALA A 121 -11.16 0.47 -6.65
CA ALA A 121 -12.39 0.40 -7.42
C ALA A 121 -12.30 1.11 -8.77
N ARG A 122 -11.49 2.18 -8.86
CA ARG A 122 -11.30 2.89 -10.14
C ARG A 122 -10.84 1.96 -11.26
N TRP A 123 -10.08 0.93 -10.93
CA TRP A 123 -9.48 0.02 -11.91
C TRP A 123 -10.15 -1.34 -11.96
N LEU A 124 -10.75 -1.79 -10.85
CA LEU A 124 -11.43 -3.09 -10.79
C LEU A 124 -12.79 -3.11 -11.49
N ASN A 125 -13.43 -1.95 -11.56
CA ASN A 125 -14.77 -1.83 -12.14
C ASN A 125 -14.75 -1.44 -13.63
N LYS A 126 -13.61 -1.61 -14.27
CA LYS A 126 -13.46 -1.27 -15.71
C LYS A 126 -13.64 -2.44 -16.64
#